data_c897542daf041d92fcfcc897bc62dcc6
#
_entry.id   c897542daf041d92fcfcc897bc62dcc6
#
_cell.length_a   1.000
_cell.length_b   1.000
_cell.length_c   1.000
_cell.angle_alpha   90.00
_cell.angle_beta   90.00
_cell.angle_gamma   90.00
#
_symmetry.space_group_name_H-M   'P 1'
#
loop_
_entity.id
_entity.type
_entity.pdbx_description
1 polymer ?
#
loop_
_entity_poly.entity_id
_entity_poly.type
_entity_poly.pdbx_seq_one_letter_code
_entity_poly.pdbx_strand_id
1 'polypeptide(L)'
;MNEKYEFCSKKWVAFANEYLQGAAVGEDLSGILVTFNEVFTDAPSHLDPDDEGRIGWYLRVENGKVEVERGILDQADLTITVDYTTVLPLARMVFEGNPEGAIEAQETMATAAAAGKMKREGNDAATASLSFMGGLHDALAQRTA
;
A
#
# COMPACT_ATOMS: atom_id res chain seq x y z
N MET A 1 12.56 -19.13 9.68
CA MET A 1 11.20 -18.60 9.78
C MET A 1 11.17 -17.14 9.34
N ASN A 2 10.16 -16.77 8.58
CA ASN A 2 10.02 -15.39 8.15
C ASN A 2 9.45 -14.53 9.28
N GLU A 3 10.13 -13.44 9.59
CA GLU A 3 9.63 -12.45 10.53
C GLU A 3 8.39 -11.77 9.94
N LYS A 4 7.39 -11.53 10.77
CA LYS A 4 6.21 -10.78 10.40
C LYS A 4 6.21 -9.41 11.06
N TYR A 5 5.67 -8.45 10.37
CA TYR A 5 5.66 -7.05 10.80
C TYR A 5 4.23 -6.57 10.98
N GLU A 6 4.02 -5.71 11.96
CA GLU A 6 2.72 -5.07 12.13
C GLU A 6 2.40 -4.20 10.92
N PHE A 7 1.15 -4.28 10.44
CA PHE A 7 0.71 -3.58 9.23
C PHE A 7 0.98 -2.08 9.33
N CYS A 8 1.67 -1.56 8.32
CA CYS A 8 2.06 -0.16 8.18
C CYS A 8 2.97 0.36 9.31
N SER A 9 3.64 -0.53 10.04
CA SER A 9 4.71 -0.11 10.95
C SER A 9 5.94 0.31 10.15
N LYS A 10 6.92 0.92 10.84
CA LYS A 10 8.18 1.31 10.18
C LYS A 10 8.88 0.12 9.55
N LYS A 11 8.89 -1.03 10.24
CA LYS A 11 9.53 -2.25 9.72
C LYS A 11 8.78 -2.82 8.51
N TRP A 12 7.45 -2.75 8.55
CA TRP A 12 6.62 -3.20 7.44
C TRP A 12 6.90 -2.37 6.17
N VAL A 13 6.96 -1.05 6.33
CA VAL A 13 7.26 -0.15 5.21
C VAL A 13 8.70 -0.33 4.73
N ALA A 14 9.65 -0.56 5.63
CA ALA A 14 11.03 -0.85 5.26
C ALA A 14 11.12 -2.12 4.43
N PHE A 15 10.35 -3.15 4.77
CA PHE A 15 10.28 -4.38 3.98
C PHE A 15 9.67 -4.11 2.60
N ALA A 16 8.61 -3.29 2.52
CA ALA A 16 8.01 -2.90 1.24
C ALA A 16 9.02 -2.20 0.35
N ASN A 17 9.82 -1.29 0.93
CA ASN A 17 10.88 -0.61 0.20
C ASN A 17 11.92 -1.59 -0.34
N GLU A 18 12.39 -2.49 0.52
CA GLU A 18 13.38 -3.50 0.14
C GLU A 18 12.85 -4.37 -1.01
N TYR A 19 11.62 -4.83 -0.90
CA TYR A 19 10.98 -5.63 -1.95
C TYR A 19 10.91 -4.87 -3.27
N LEU A 20 10.44 -3.62 -3.25
CA LEU A 20 10.28 -2.84 -4.47
C LEU A 20 11.62 -2.44 -5.09
N GLN A 21 12.65 -2.17 -4.27
CA GLN A 21 14.00 -1.92 -4.80
C GLN A 21 14.49 -3.14 -5.58
N GLY A 22 14.27 -4.34 -5.05
CA GLY A 22 14.64 -5.58 -5.72
C GLY A 22 13.81 -5.84 -6.98
N ALA A 23 12.50 -5.62 -6.91
CA ALA A 23 11.60 -5.84 -8.03
C ALA A 23 11.85 -4.87 -9.18
N ALA A 24 12.35 -3.69 -8.89
CA ALA A 24 12.62 -2.65 -9.89
C ALA A 24 13.97 -2.84 -10.60
N VAL A 25 14.83 -3.74 -10.12
CA VAL A 25 16.13 -4.00 -10.75
C VAL A 25 15.91 -4.46 -12.20
N GLY A 26 16.60 -3.80 -13.13
CA GLY A 26 16.48 -4.11 -14.55
C GLY A 26 15.30 -3.44 -15.26
N GLU A 27 14.43 -2.75 -14.52
CA GLU A 27 13.32 -2.00 -15.12
C GLU A 27 13.81 -0.66 -15.64
N ASP A 28 13.31 -0.25 -16.81
CA ASP A 28 13.59 1.07 -17.36
C ASP A 28 12.56 2.06 -16.78
N LEU A 29 13.00 2.83 -15.81
CA LEU A 29 12.16 3.83 -15.15
C LEU A 29 12.35 5.24 -15.68
N SER A 30 13.14 5.39 -16.77
CA SER A 30 13.37 6.71 -17.35
C SER A 30 12.05 7.33 -17.84
N GLY A 31 11.85 8.60 -17.55
CA GLY A 31 10.64 9.31 -17.94
C GLY A 31 9.39 8.96 -17.11
N ILE A 32 9.50 8.06 -16.14
CA ILE A 32 8.38 7.73 -15.26
C ILE A 32 8.39 8.69 -14.07
N LEU A 33 7.25 9.33 -13.83
CA LEU A 33 7.03 10.22 -12.68
C LEU A 33 5.69 9.82 -12.07
N VAL A 34 5.73 9.14 -10.93
CA VAL A 34 4.53 8.65 -10.25
C VAL A 34 4.65 8.86 -8.76
N THR A 35 3.58 9.36 -8.14
CA THR A 35 3.45 9.44 -6.70
C THR A 35 2.16 8.74 -6.27
N PHE A 36 2.23 7.97 -5.18
CA PHE A 36 1.12 7.19 -4.67
C PHE A 36 1.13 7.21 -3.15
N ASN A 37 -0.02 7.50 -2.55
CA ASN A 37 -0.24 7.41 -1.11
C ASN A 37 -1.23 6.31 -0.79
N GLU A 38 -0.96 5.57 0.26
CA GLU A 38 -1.96 4.71 0.89
C GLU A 38 -2.09 5.16 2.34
N VAL A 39 -3.28 5.63 2.71
CA VAL A 39 -3.57 6.28 3.99
C VAL A 39 -4.58 5.44 4.76
N PHE A 40 -4.32 5.22 6.05
CA PHE A 40 -5.18 4.42 6.92
C PHE A 40 -5.70 5.30 8.05
N THR A 41 -7.03 5.37 8.17
CA THR A 41 -7.70 6.16 9.21
C THR A 41 -7.96 5.31 10.45
N ASP A 42 -8.18 5.97 11.57
CA ASP A 42 -8.42 5.32 12.88
C ASP A 42 -7.34 4.31 13.22
N ALA A 43 -6.10 4.69 12.98
CA ALA A 43 -4.94 3.84 13.20
C ALA A 43 -4.65 3.64 14.68
N PRO A 44 -4.03 2.50 15.07
CA PRO A 44 -3.62 2.28 16.45
C PRO A 44 -2.67 3.36 16.95
N SER A 45 -2.90 3.81 18.18
CA SER A 45 -2.12 4.93 18.76
C SER A 45 -0.63 4.63 18.86
N HIS A 46 -0.24 3.38 19.03
CA HIS A 46 1.19 3.00 19.13
C HIS A 46 1.93 3.06 17.79
N LEU A 47 1.22 3.26 16.69
CA LEU A 47 1.83 3.44 15.37
C LEU A 47 2.09 4.91 15.02
N ASP A 48 1.99 5.81 16.01
CA ASP A 48 2.26 7.24 15.85
C ASP A 48 1.43 7.90 14.73
N PRO A 49 0.09 7.82 14.82
CA PRO A 49 -0.76 8.50 13.84
C PRO A 49 -0.64 10.02 13.97
N ASP A 50 -1.04 10.73 12.90
CA ASP A 50 -1.09 12.17 12.92
C ASP A 50 -2.26 12.69 13.80
N ASP A 51 -2.46 14.01 13.82
CA ASP A 51 -3.51 14.64 14.63
C ASP A 51 -4.91 14.20 14.24
N GLU A 52 -5.08 13.63 13.05
CA GLU A 52 -6.36 13.12 12.55
C GLU A 52 -6.51 11.61 12.71
N GLY A 53 -5.56 10.95 13.37
CA GLY A 53 -5.57 9.50 13.56
C GLY A 53 -5.13 8.71 12.35
N ARG A 54 -4.36 9.32 11.43
CA ARG A 54 -3.95 8.68 10.18
C ARG A 54 -2.50 8.26 10.19
N ILE A 55 -2.23 7.11 9.59
CA ILE A 55 -0.88 6.69 9.20
C ILE A 55 -0.91 6.38 7.72
N GLY A 56 0.25 6.22 7.12
CA GLY A 56 0.31 5.87 5.72
C GLY A 56 1.72 5.57 5.28
N TRP A 57 1.81 5.16 4.03
CA TRP A 57 3.08 5.00 3.34
C TRP A 57 2.92 5.53 1.92
N TYR A 58 4.03 5.90 1.32
CA TYR A 58 3.98 6.43 -0.04
C TYR A 58 5.07 5.82 -0.91
N LEU A 59 4.78 5.84 -2.20
CA LEU A 59 5.71 5.46 -3.26
C LEU A 59 5.95 6.67 -4.14
N ARG A 60 7.20 6.95 -4.44
CA ARG A 60 7.57 7.94 -5.44
C ARG A 60 8.54 7.31 -6.42
N VAL A 61 8.24 7.45 -7.72
CA VAL A 61 9.16 7.06 -8.78
C VAL A 61 9.52 8.33 -9.55
N GLU A 62 10.79 8.69 -9.53
CA GLU A 62 11.29 9.92 -10.12
C GLU A 62 12.77 9.77 -10.43
N ASN A 63 13.20 10.26 -11.59
CA ASN A 63 14.61 10.23 -12.01
C ASN A 63 15.25 8.83 -11.96
N GLY A 64 14.46 7.80 -12.30
CA GLY A 64 14.92 6.43 -12.29
C GLY A 64 15.04 5.81 -10.90
N LYS A 65 14.55 6.48 -9.86
CA LYS A 65 14.64 6.03 -8.47
C LYS A 65 13.26 5.69 -7.92
N VAL A 66 13.21 4.64 -7.10
CA VAL A 66 12.02 4.24 -6.36
C VAL A 66 12.24 4.61 -4.89
N GLU A 67 11.32 5.38 -4.33
CA GLU A 67 11.34 5.77 -2.92
C GLU A 67 10.08 5.25 -2.26
N VAL A 68 10.22 4.50 -1.19
CA VAL A 68 9.09 3.98 -0.40
C VAL A 68 9.36 4.32 1.05
N GLU A 69 8.49 5.11 1.66
CA GLU A 69 8.66 5.55 3.04
C GLU A 69 7.34 5.61 3.76
N ARG A 70 7.41 5.54 5.08
CA ARG A 70 6.27 5.78 5.93
C ARG A 70 5.99 7.28 6.00
N GLY A 71 4.75 7.64 5.80
CA GLY A 71 4.31 9.04 5.79
C GLY A 71 3.20 9.25 4.79
N ILE A 72 2.74 10.48 4.68
CA ILE A 72 1.65 10.86 3.78
C ILE A 72 2.12 12.08 2.99
N LEU A 73 2.16 11.96 1.66
CA LEU A 73 2.46 13.09 0.78
C LEU A 73 1.27 14.05 0.76
N ASP A 74 1.52 15.35 0.77
CA ASP A 74 0.46 16.37 0.68
C ASP A 74 -0.29 16.26 -0.65
N GLN A 75 0.43 15.91 -1.71
CA GLN A 75 -0.14 15.71 -3.04
C GLN A 75 0.45 14.45 -3.65
N ALA A 76 -0.40 13.67 -4.29
CA ALA A 76 0.02 12.47 -5.02
C ALA A 76 -0.86 12.28 -6.23
N ASP A 77 -0.36 11.55 -7.23
CA ASP A 77 -1.14 11.22 -8.42
C ASP A 77 -2.35 10.37 -8.07
N LEU A 78 -2.20 9.50 -7.07
CA LEU A 78 -3.29 8.69 -6.54
C LEU A 78 -3.13 8.58 -5.03
N THR A 79 -4.21 8.83 -4.29
CA THR A 79 -4.29 8.59 -2.85
C THR A 79 -5.46 7.66 -2.57
N ILE A 80 -5.18 6.54 -1.91
CA ILE A 80 -6.21 5.62 -1.43
C ILE A 80 -6.26 5.77 0.08
N THR A 81 -7.44 6.10 0.61
CA THR A 81 -7.67 6.24 2.05
C THR A 81 -8.67 5.18 2.47
N VAL A 82 -8.35 4.40 3.49
CA VAL A 82 -9.21 3.34 3.99
C VAL A 82 -9.03 3.20 5.49
N ASP A 83 -10.12 2.79 6.16
CA ASP A 83 -10.09 2.51 7.59
C ASP A 83 -9.12 1.37 7.92
N TYR A 84 -8.23 1.56 8.89
CA TYR A 84 -7.19 0.61 9.25
C TYR A 84 -7.77 -0.77 9.59
N THR A 85 -8.80 -0.80 10.42
CA THR A 85 -9.42 -2.06 10.86
C THR A 85 -10.05 -2.81 9.71
N THR A 86 -10.63 -2.09 8.75
CA THR A 86 -11.27 -2.68 7.57
C THR A 86 -10.26 -3.34 6.66
N VAL A 87 -9.12 -2.69 6.44
CA VAL A 87 -8.12 -3.19 5.49
C VAL A 87 -7.20 -4.26 6.08
N LEU A 88 -7.05 -4.29 7.39
CA LEU A 88 -6.09 -5.18 8.05
C LEU A 88 -6.23 -6.67 7.67
N PRO A 89 -7.44 -7.26 7.67
CA PRO A 89 -7.58 -8.65 7.22
C PRO A 89 -7.14 -8.86 5.78
N LEU A 90 -7.37 -7.86 4.91
CA LEU A 90 -6.97 -7.93 3.50
C LEU A 90 -5.46 -7.82 3.34
N ALA A 91 -4.82 -7.05 4.21
CA ALA A 91 -3.36 -6.92 4.23
C ALA A 91 -2.66 -8.23 4.58
N ARG A 92 -3.36 -9.12 5.28
CA ARG A 92 -2.86 -10.45 5.66
C ARG A 92 -3.19 -11.54 4.64
N MET A 93 -4.00 -11.23 3.64
CA MET A 93 -4.54 -12.23 2.72
C MET A 93 -3.68 -12.35 1.46
N VAL A 94 -3.14 -13.54 1.23
CA VAL A 94 -2.41 -13.86 0.00
C VAL A 94 -3.44 -14.20 -1.07
N PHE A 95 -3.35 -13.55 -2.23
CA PHE A 95 -4.32 -13.74 -3.32
C PHE A 95 -3.90 -14.78 -4.33
N GLU A 96 -2.60 -15.03 -4.47
CA GLU A 96 -2.12 -16.05 -5.40
C GLU A 96 -2.64 -17.43 -5.02
N GLY A 97 -3.30 -18.09 -5.96
CA GLY A 97 -3.91 -19.39 -5.69
C GLY A 97 -5.16 -19.33 -4.82
N ASN A 98 -5.71 -18.14 -4.59
CA ASN A 98 -6.86 -17.91 -3.71
C ASN A 98 -7.91 -17.01 -4.38
N PRO A 99 -8.57 -17.46 -5.45
CA PRO A 99 -9.54 -16.61 -6.16
C PRO A 99 -10.73 -16.21 -5.30
N GLU A 100 -11.16 -17.08 -4.38
CA GLU A 100 -12.27 -16.76 -3.47
C GLU A 100 -11.90 -15.62 -2.52
N GLY A 101 -10.67 -15.62 -2.01
CA GLY A 101 -10.18 -14.55 -1.17
C GLY A 101 -10.07 -13.22 -1.91
N ALA A 102 -9.66 -13.24 -3.18
CA ALA A 102 -9.60 -12.04 -4.00
C ALA A 102 -10.99 -11.44 -4.21
N ILE A 103 -12.00 -12.29 -4.45
CA ILE A 103 -13.39 -11.83 -4.60
C ILE A 103 -13.90 -11.24 -3.28
N GLU A 104 -13.64 -11.90 -2.17
CA GLU A 104 -14.03 -11.40 -0.84
C GLU A 104 -13.40 -10.05 -0.56
N ALA A 105 -12.13 -9.86 -0.91
CA ALA A 105 -11.42 -8.61 -0.74
C ALA A 105 -12.09 -7.49 -1.56
N GLN A 106 -12.45 -7.76 -2.81
CA GLN A 106 -13.14 -6.79 -3.65
C GLN A 106 -14.48 -6.38 -3.06
N GLU A 107 -15.24 -7.36 -2.56
CA GLU A 107 -16.54 -7.10 -1.92
C GLU A 107 -16.38 -6.25 -0.65
N THR A 108 -15.36 -6.58 0.16
CA THR A 108 -15.06 -5.82 1.38
C THR A 108 -14.72 -4.36 1.05
N MET A 109 -13.90 -4.13 0.04
CA MET A 109 -13.52 -2.78 -0.37
C MET A 109 -14.70 -2.02 -0.97
N ALA A 110 -15.54 -2.69 -1.75
CA ALA A 110 -16.75 -2.07 -2.31
C ALA A 110 -17.72 -1.66 -1.20
N THR A 111 -17.90 -2.51 -0.20
CA THR A 111 -18.74 -2.20 0.97
C THR A 111 -18.17 -1.03 1.75
N ALA A 112 -16.86 -1.00 1.95
CA ALA A 112 -16.18 0.09 2.64
C ALA A 112 -16.35 1.42 1.88
N ALA A 113 -16.22 1.40 0.57
CA ALA A 113 -16.41 2.58 -0.27
C ALA A 113 -17.85 3.12 -0.16
N ALA A 114 -18.84 2.22 -0.22
CA ALA A 114 -20.24 2.59 -0.07
C ALA A 114 -20.55 3.17 1.31
N ALA A 115 -19.85 2.72 2.34
CA ALA A 115 -20.01 3.21 3.71
C ALA A 115 -19.17 4.47 4.02
N GLY A 116 -18.41 4.97 3.06
CA GLY A 116 -17.52 6.12 3.26
C GLY A 116 -16.23 5.81 4.01
N LYS A 117 -15.89 4.53 4.17
CA LYS A 117 -14.67 4.09 4.86
C LYS A 117 -13.50 3.88 3.94
N MET A 118 -13.70 4.00 2.63
CA MET A 118 -12.66 3.90 1.63
C MET A 118 -12.87 4.96 0.58
N LYS A 119 -11.79 5.63 0.19
CA LYS A 119 -11.85 6.74 -0.76
C LYS A 119 -10.64 6.68 -1.68
N ARG A 120 -10.87 6.95 -2.96
CA ARG A 120 -9.80 7.06 -3.96
C ARG A 120 -9.82 8.48 -4.53
N GLU A 121 -8.68 9.14 -4.52
CA GLU A 121 -8.54 10.50 -5.02
C GLU A 121 -7.39 10.56 -6.01
N GLY A 122 -7.63 11.13 -7.18
CA GLY A 122 -6.63 11.29 -8.22
C GLY A 122 -6.82 10.32 -9.37
N ASN A 123 -5.72 9.93 -10.00
CA ASN A 123 -5.72 9.08 -11.18
C ASN A 123 -5.62 7.60 -10.79
N ASP A 124 -6.72 6.86 -10.95
CA ASP A 124 -6.76 5.43 -10.63
C ASP A 124 -5.75 4.60 -11.42
N ALA A 125 -5.30 5.09 -12.57
CA ALA A 125 -4.32 4.40 -13.40
C ALA A 125 -2.88 4.85 -13.12
N ALA A 126 -2.64 5.67 -12.10
CA ALA A 126 -1.31 6.25 -11.85
C ALA A 126 -0.21 5.21 -11.73
N THR A 127 -0.49 4.06 -11.11
CA THR A 127 0.49 2.99 -10.90
C THR A 127 0.53 1.97 -12.04
N ALA A 128 -0.28 2.13 -13.08
CA ALA A 128 -0.39 1.15 -14.16
C ALA A 128 0.92 0.94 -14.93
N SER A 129 1.79 1.96 -14.97
CA SER A 129 3.11 1.86 -15.62
C SER A 129 4.14 1.14 -14.77
N LEU A 130 3.83 0.82 -13.51
CA LEU A 130 4.74 0.23 -12.55
C LEU A 130 4.48 -1.28 -12.45
N SER A 131 4.86 -2.03 -13.47
CA SER A 131 4.63 -3.49 -13.53
C SER A 131 5.28 -4.24 -12.38
N PHE A 132 6.40 -3.72 -11.86
CA PHE A 132 7.11 -4.35 -10.74
C PHE A 132 6.33 -4.33 -9.42
N MET A 133 5.25 -3.55 -9.34
CA MET A 133 4.39 -3.54 -8.15
C MET A 133 3.43 -4.73 -8.07
N GLY A 134 3.30 -5.50 -9.15
CA GLY A 134 2.29 -6.55 -9.24
C GLY A 134 2.34 -7.62 -8.15
N GLY A 135 3.53 -7.91 -7.61
CA GLY A 135 3.69 -8.92 -6.56
C GLY A 135 3.76 -8.35 -5.14
N LEU A 136 3.65 -7.03 -5.00
CA LEU A 136 3.86 -6.37 -3.72
C LEU A 136 2.85 -6.82 -2.66
N HIS A 137 1.57 -6.88 -3.01
CA HIS A 137 0.52 -7.23 -2.06
C HIS A 137 0.80 -8.59 -1.40
N ASP A 138 1.04 -9.63 -2.21
CA ASP A 138 1.27 -10.97 -1.68
C ASP A 138 2.57 -11.07 -0.90
N ALA A 139 3.62 -10.40 -1.35
CA ALA A 139 4.89 -10.35 -0.63
C ALA A 139 4.69 -9.73 0.76
N LEU A 140 3.94 -8.65 0.85
CA LEU A 140 3.62 -8.00 2.12
C LEU A 140 2.68 -8.85 2.97
N ALA A 141 1.66 -9.46 2.36
CA ALA A 141 0.69 -10.27 3.11
C ALA A 141 1.36 -11.43 3.85
N GLN A 142 2.34 -12.05 3.23
CA GLN A 142 3.11 -13.15 3.85
C GLN A 142 3.93 -12.68 5.06
N ARG A 143 4.20 -11.40 5.16
CA ARG A 143 5.03 -10.79 6.21
C ARG A 143 4.21 -9.88 7.13
N THR A 144 2.91 -9.86 7.01
CA THR A 144 2.03 -9.04 7.87
C THR A 144 1.54 -9.86 9.05
N ALA A 145 1.83 -9.35 10.24
CA ALA A 145 1.46 -9.99 11.50
C ALA A 145 -0.04 -9.98 11.74
#